data_24ada24a89ad3e8c0dff18d4dce4499c
#
_entry.id   24ada24a89ad3e8c0dff18d4dce4499c
#
_cell.length_a   1.000
_cell.length_b   1.000
_cell.length_c   1.000
_cell.angle_alpha   90.00
_cell.angle_beta   90.00
_cell.angle_gamma   90.00
#
_symmetry.space_group_name_H-M   'P 1'
#
loop_
_entity.id
_entity.type
_entity.pdbx_description
1 polymer ?
#
loop_
_entity_poly.entity_id
_entity_poly.type
_entity_poly.pdbx_seq_one_letter_code
_entity_poly.pdbx_strand_id
1 'polypeptide(L)'
;GGSRGLTNILFMKIDIHTHIMPEKMPNWVAKFGYGEFIHLEHRNCKACMMKGDKLFREVEENCFTASVRIEEMDSTNVDVQVLSTIPVLFNYWAKPNDGLETSRFFNDHISETVTLNPKRFIGIGTVPLQDIDLAIREMERLSMSPLKRGLPNPGGPPVALSQT
;
A
#
# COMPACT_ATOMS: atom_id res chain seq x y z
N GLY A 1 24.62 35.33 31.53
CA GLY A 1 24.78 34.58 30.30
C GLY A 1 23.68 33.55 30.18
N GLY A 2 22.57 33.90 29.49
CA GLY A 2 21.47 32.98 29.25
C GLY A 2 21.79 32.07 28.06
N SER A 3 22.02 30.80 28.32
CA SER A 3 22.07 29.78 27.30
C SER A 3 20.64 29.60 26.73
N ARG A 4 20.39 30.12 25.51
CA ARG A 4 19.19 29.80 24.77
C ARG A 4 19.32 28.35 24.28
N GLY A 5 18.59 27.44 24.93
CA GLY A 5 18.45 26.10 24.45
C GLY A 5 17.88 26.13 23.03
N LEU A 6 18.66 25.68 22.07
CA LEU A 6 18.17 25.39 20.71
C LEU A 6 17.15 24.25 20.84
N THR A 7 15.89 24.58 20.69
CA THR A 7 14.83 23.61 20.52
C THR A 7 15.16 22.88 19.22
N ASN A 8 15.65 21.66 19.30
CA ASN A 8 15.76 20.77 18.13
C ASN A 8 14.35 20.54 17.60
N ILE A 9 13.98 21.26 16.57
CA ILE A 9 12.78 20.97 15.80
C ILE A 9 13.09 19.67 15.07
N LEU A 10 12.56 18.56 15.56
CA LEU A 10 12.59 17.27 14.88
C LEU A 10 11.68 17.38 13.66
N PHE A 11 12.28 17.53 12.48
CA PHE A 11 11.56 17.45 11.22
C PHE A 11 11.31 15.98 10.90
N MET A 12 10.05 15.58 10.78
CA MET A 12 9.65 14.27 10.29
C MET A 12 9.69 14.30 8.75
N LYS A 13 10.40 13.36 8.14
CA LYS A 13 10.47 13.19 6.68
C LYS A 13 9.48 12.12 6.24
N ILE A 14 8.45 12.52 5.50
CA ILE A 14 7.39 11.65 5.03
C ILE A 14 7.46 11.55 3.51
N ASP A 15 7.58 10.33 3.00
CA ASP A 15 7.45 10.04 1.56
C ASP A 15 6.00 9.64 1.27
N ILE A 16 5.29 10.53 0.56
CA ILE A 16 3.84 10.40 0.31
C ILE A 16 3.48 9.63 -0.96
N HIS A 17 4.46 9.23 -1.77
CA HIS A 17 4.19 8.57 -3.05
C HIS A 17 5.00 7.29 -3.17
N THR A 18 4.53 6.25 -2.52
CA THR A 18 5.16 4.93 -2.61
C THR A 18 4.13 3.84 -2.89
N HIS A 19 4.62 2.75 -3.48
CA HIS A 19 3.80 1.61 -3.82
C HIS A 19 4.34 0.34 -3.19
N ILE A 20 3.44 -0.54 -2.79
CA ILE A 20 3.76 -1.88 -2.31
C ILE A 20 2.80 -2.90 -2.95
N MET A 21 3.25 -4.13 -3.09
CA MET A 21 2.43 -5.25 -3.53
C MET A 21 2.71 -6.48 -2.67
N PRO A 22 1.79 -7.45 -2.58
CA PRO A 22 2.06 -8.72 -1.94
C PRO A 22 3.19 -9.48 -2.63
N GLU A 23 3.99 -10.21 -1.86
CA GLU A 23 5.01 -11.11 -2.40
C GLU A 23 4.40 -12.22 -3.26
N LYS A 24 3.19 -12.66 -2.92
CA LYS A 24 2.44 -13.69 -3.65
C LYS A 24 1.05 -13.20 -4.00
N MET A 25 0.62 -13.48 -5.22
CA MET A 25 -0.72 -13.16 -5.69
C MET A 25 -1.44 -14.41 -6.18
N PRO A 26 -2.77 -14.51 -5.99
CA PRO A 26 -3.56 -15.56 -6.61
C PRO A 26 -3.45 -15.52 -8.15
N ASN A 27 -3.62 -16.66 -8.80
CA ASN A 27 -3.79 -16.69 -10.23
C ASN A 27 -5.21 -16.24 -10.60
N TRP A 28 -5.38 -14.92 -10.73
CA TRP A 28 -6.68 -14.30 -11.04
C TRP A 28 -7.25 -14.74 -12.38
N VAL A 29 -6.39 -14.98 -13.39
CA VAL A 29 -6.83 -15.49 -14.70
C VAL A 29 -7.47 -16.86 -14.56
N ALA A 30 -6.83 -17.77 -13.83
CA ALA A 30 -7.40 -19.09 -13.57
C ALA A 30 -8.68 -19.03 -12.73
N LYS A 31 -8.74 -18.10 -11.76
CA LYS A 31 -9.91 -17.93 -10.87
C LYS A 31 -11.11 -17.35 -11.58
N PHE A 32 -10.93 -16.30 -12.38
CA PHE A 32 -12.05 -15.58 -13.02
C PHE A 32 -12.35 -16.09 -14.44
N GLY A 33 -11.42 -16.82 -15.05
CA GLY A 33 -11.59 -17.39 -16.38
C GLY A 33 -11.48 -16.39 -17.53
N TYR A 34 -10.95 -15.20 -17.30
CA TYR A 34 -10.77 -14.16 -18.33
C TYR A 34 -9.68 -13.15 -17.97
N GLY A 35 -9.32 -12.32 -18.94
CA GLY A 35 -8.51 -11.11 -18.76
C GLY A 35 -7.01 -11.37 -18.70
N GLU A 36 -6.28 -10.28 -18.52
CA GLU A 36 -4.81 -10.27 -18.44
C GLU A 36 -4.37 -9.69 -17.08
N PHE A 37 -4.82 -10.31 -16.01
CA PHE A 37 -4.38 -9.92 -14.66
C PHE A 37 -2.88 -10.14 -14.50
N ILE A 38 -2.21 -9.23 -13.81
CA ILE A 38 -0.82 -9.39 -13.45
C ILE A 38 -0.66 -10.57 -12.48
N HIS A 39 0.35 -11.40 -12.73
CA HIS A 39 0.85 -12.40 -11.78
C HIS A 39 2.35 -12.21 -11.56
N LEU A 40 2.90 -12.82 -10.53
CA LEU A 40 4.30 -12.69 -10.15
C LEU A 40 5.05 -14.00 -10.36
N GLU A 41 6.23 -13.88 -10.95
CA GLU A 41 7.25 -14.92 -10.98
C GLU A 41 8.48 -14.45 -10.22
N HIS A 42 8.88 -15.16 -9.18
CA HIS A 42 10.05 -14.81 -8.38
C HIS A 42 11.32 -15.41 -8.95
N ARG A 43 12.37 -14.58 -9.08
CA ARG A 43 13.70 -14.96 -9.54
C ARG A 43 14.76 -14.21 -8.76
N ASN A 44 15.57 -14.90 -7.93
CA ASN A 44 16.75 -14.33 -7.25
C ASN A 44 16.50 -12.96 -6.59
N CYS A 45 15.69 -12.90 -5.53
CA CYS A 45 15.35 -11.67 -4.78
C CYS A 45 14.67 -10.56 -5.61
N LYS A 46 14.20 -10.87 -6.83
CA LYS A 46 13.41 -10.00 -7.68
C LYS A 46 12.08 -10.64 -8.03
N ALA A 47 11.10 -9.84 -8.36
CA ALA A 47 9.84 -10.33 -8.89
C ALA A 47 9.61 -9.81 -10.31
N CYS A 48 9.24 -10.72 -11.22
CA CYS A 48 8.79 -10.39 -12.56
C CYS A 48 7.26 -10.27 -12.53
N MET A 49 6.76 -9.06 -12.78
CA MET A 49 5.33 -8.83 -13.01
C MET A 49 5.02 -9.27 -14.45
N MET A 50 4.21 -10.31 -14.58
CA MET A 50 3.86 -10.90 -15.87
C MET A 50 2.43 -10.55 -16.24
N LYS A 51 2.19 -10.28 -17.52
CA LYS A 51 0.87 -10.12 -18.14
C LYS A 51 0.67 -11.19 -19.19
N GLY A 52 -0.03 -12.27 -18.86
CA GLY A 52 0.05 -13.51 -19.63
C GLY A 52 1.51 -14.01 -19.66
N ASP A 53 2.01 -14.36 -20.83
CA ASP A 53 3.40 -14.82 -21.03
C ASP A 53 4.41 -13.67 -21.22
N LYS A 54 3.97 -12.41 -21.14
CA LYS A 54 4.82 -11.25 -21.40
C LYS A 54 5.29 -10.61 -20.09
N LEU A 55 6.60 -10.33 -20.02
CA LEU A 55 7.16 -9.52 -18.95
C LEU A 55 6.61 -8.09 -19.06
N PHE A 56 5.91 -7.64 -18.01
CA PHE A 56 5.47 -6.26 -17.86
C PHE A 56 6.56 -5.41 -17.20
N ARG A 57 7.08 -5.87 -16.06
CA ARG A 57 8.14 -5.18 -15.31
C ARG A 57 8.85 -6.14 -14.37
N GLU A 58 10.15 -5.96 -14.20
CA GLU A 58 10.92 -6.51 -13.09
C GLU A 58 10.94 -5.50 -11.94
N VAL A 59 10.77 -5.96 -10.71
CA VAL A 59 10.76 -5.14 -9.49
C VAL A 59 11.68 -5.75 -8.44
N GLU A 60 12.34 -4.88 -7.68
CA GLU A 60 13.24 -5.24 -6.61
C GLU A 60 12.48 -5.65 -5.34
N GLU A 61 13.17 -6.26 -4.40
CA GLU A 61 12.61 -6.81 -3.17
C GLU A 61 11.89 -5.76 -2.30
N ASN A 62 12.36 -4.52 -2.30
CA ASN A 62 11.72 -3.42 -1.58
C ASN A 62 10.27 -3.13 -2.03
N CYS A 63 9.86 -3.61 -3.22
CA CYS A 63 8.50 -3.45 -3.71
C CYS A 63 7.50 -4.40 -3.04
N PHE A 64 7.97 -5.48 -2.38
CA PHE A 64 7.11 -6.49 -1.75
C PHE A 64 7.56 -6.92 -0.35
N THR A 65 8.77 -6.57 0.11
CA THR A 65 9.29 -6.91 1.44
C THR A 65 9.39 -5.68 2.33
N ALA A 66 8.56 -5.61 3.36
CA ALA A 66 8.49 -4.46 4.27
C ALA A 66 9.79 -4.20 5.04
N SER A 67 10.54 -5.24 5.47
CA SER A 67 11.80 -5.09 6.20
C SER A 67 12.89 -4.46 5.33
N VAL A 68 13.04 -4.90 4.09
CA VAL A 68 14.00 -4.31 3.14
C VAL A 68 13.68 -2.83 2.88
N ARG A 69 12.39 -2.51 2.75
CA ARG A 69 11.92 -1.14 2.61
C ARG A 69 12.29 -0.27 3.82
N ILE A 70 12.12 -0.79 5.05
CA ILE A 70 12.48 -0.07 6.27
C ILE A 70 13.99 0.20 6.34
N GLU A 71 14.83 -0.76 5.96
CA GLU A 71 16.29 -0.57 5.89
C GLU A 71 16.66 0.55 4.91
N GLU A 72 16.02 0.62 3.75
CA GLU A 72 16.23 1.72 2.79
C GLU A 72 15.73 3.07 3.33
N MET A 73 14.57 3.09 4.00
CA MET A 73 14.07 4.29 4.68
C MET A 73 15.06 4.80 5.73
N ASP A 74 15.63 3.90 6.52
CA ASP A 74 16.64 4.25 7.54
C ASP A 74 17.90 4.82 6.90
N SER A 75 18.37 4.22 5.80
CA SER A 75 19.55 4.69 5.07
C SER A 75 19.38 6.07 4.44
N THR A 76 18.13 6.46 4.14
CA THR A 76 17.77 7.74 3.51
C THR A 76 17.13 8.75 4.47
N ASN A 77 17.07 8.39 5.77
CA ASN A 77 16.44 9.18 6.84
C ASN A 77 14.96 9.52 6.51
N VAL A 78 14.21 8.58 5.93
CA VAL A 78 12.76 8.67 5.76
C VAL A 78 12.08 8.06 6.97
N ASP A 79 11.30 8.84 7.70
CA ASP A 79 10.63 8.40 8.93
C ASP A 79 9.38 7.57 8.61
N VAL A 80 8.59 8.02 7.65
CA VAL A 80 7.31 7.41 7.29
C VAL A 80 7.14 7.34 5.78
N GLN A 81 6.58 6.25 5.29
CA GLN A 81 6.09 6.12 3.91
C GLN A 81 4.58 5.92 3.86
N VAL A 82 3.93 6.54 2.88
CA VAL A 82 2.53 6.33 2.55
C VAL A 82 2.45 5.27 1.46
N LEU A 83 1.95 4.09 1.82
CA LEU A 83 1.87 2.91 0.95
C LEU A 83 0.55 2.90 0.18
N SER A 84 0.62 2.66 -1.12
CA SER A 84 -0.55 2.45 -1.98
C SER A 84 -0.34 1.26 -2.92
N THR A 85 -1.42 0.77 -3.51
CA THR A 85 -1.37 -0.27 -4.54
C THR A 85 -0.73 0.29 -5.81
N ILE A 86 0.07 -0.51 -6.52
CA ILE A 86 0.62 -0.14 -7.83
C ILE A 86 -0.52 0.05 -8.83
N PRO A 87 -0.59 1.16 -9.60
CA PRO A 87 -1.74 1.47 -10.46
C PRO A 87 -2.13 0.38 -11.47
N VAL A 88 -1.19 -0.39 -12.01
CA VAL A 88 -1.48 -1.51 -12.92
C VAL A 88 -2.31 -2.62 -12.27
N LEU A 89 -2.36 -2.67 -10.93
CA LEU A 89 -3.12 -3.65 -10.15
C LEU A 89 -4.52 -3.17 -9.76
N PHE A 90 -4.96 -1.95 -10.16
CA PHE A 90 -6.31 -1.47 -9.85
C PHE A 90 -7.41 -2.26 -10.57
N ASN A 91 -7.10 -2.86 -11.70
CA ASN A 91 -8.00 -3.74 -12.45
C ASN A 91 -9.38 -3.13 -12.76
N TYR A 92 -9.47 -1.80 -13.04
CA TYR A 92 -10.72 -1.11 -13.32
C TYR A 92 -11.45 -1.59 -14.58
N TRP A 93 -10.76 -2.34 -15.44
CA TRP A 93 -11.30 -3.01 -16.61
C TRP A 93 -11.99 -4.34 -16.28
N ALA A 94 -11.79 -4.89 -15.08
CA ALA A 94 -12.37 -6.16 -14.65
C ALA A 94 -13.88 -6.02 -14.37
N LYS A 95 -14.59 -7.15 -14.36
CA LYS A 95 -15.98 -7.16 -13.90
C LYS A 95 -16.06 -6.62 -12.47
N PRO A 96 -17.13 -5.90 -12.09
CA PRO A 96 -17.21 -5.18 -10.82
C PRO A 96 -16.88 -6.03 -9.58
N ASN A 97 -17.47 -7.22 -9.46
CA ASN A 97 -17.20 -8.09 -8.31
C ASN A 97 -15.76 -8.62 -8.27
N ASP A 98 -15.16 -8.90 -9.44
CA ASP A 98 -13.79 -9.36 -9.54
C ASP A 98 -12.81 -8.21 -9.22
N GLY A 99 -13.15 -6.99 -9.66
CA GLY A 99 -12.45 -5.77 -9.26
C GLY A 99 -12.52 -5.50 -7.77
N LEU A 100 -13.68 -5.73 -7.14
CA LEU A 100 -13.82 -5.64 -5.68
C LEU A 100 -12.94 -6.69 -4.97
N GLU A 101 -12.91 -7.91 -5.46
CA GLU A 101 -12.11 -8.97 -4.84
C GLU A 101 -10.61 -8.65 -4.92
N THR A 102 -10.12 -8.20 -6.07
CA THR A 102 -8.71 -7.79 -6.21
C THR A 102 -8.39 -6.57 -5.35
N SER A 103 -9.28 -5.57 -5.29
CA SER A 103 -9.11 -4.40 -4.42
C SER A 103 -8.99 -4.81 -2.95
N ARG A 104 -9.85 -5.68 -2.47
CA ARG A 104 -9.80 -6.20 -1.08
C ARG A 104 -8.51 -6.91 -0.79
N PHE A 105 -8.06 -7.76 -1.68
CA PHE A 105 -6.80 -8.48 -1.52
C PHE A 105 -5.61 -7.53 -1.33
N PHE A 106 -5.49 -6.49 -2.14
CA PHE A 106 -4.41 -5.52 -2.01
C PHE A 106 -4.57 -4.62 -0.78
N ASN A 107 -5.79 -4.21 -0.45
CA ASN A 107 -6.08 -3.41 0.73
C ASN A 107 -5.77 -4.18 2.03
N ASP A 108 -6.09 -5.46 2.08
CA ASP A 108 -5.81 -6.31 3.24
C ASP A 108 -4.30 -6.48 3.44
N HIS A 109 -3.53 -6.65 2.37
CA HIS A 109 -2.07 -6.69 2.44
C HIS A 109 -1.47 -5.37 2.97
N ILE A 110 -1.93 -4.22 2.47
CA ILE A 110 -1.47 -2.91 2.97
C ILE A 110 -1.85 -2.73 4.44
N SER A 111 -3.08 -3.12 4.81
CA SER A 111 -3.57 -3.05 6.19
C SER A 111 -2.72 -3.89 7.15
N GLU A 112 -2.35 -5.10 6.76
CA GLU A 112 -1.46 -5.97 7.52
C GLU A 112 -0.06 -5.35 7.65
N THR A 113 0.52 -4.87 6.56
CA THR A 113 1.84 -4.21 6.54
C THR A 113 1.89 -3.02 7.49
N VAL A 114 0.86 -2.16 7.47
CA VAL A 114 0.72 -1.02 8.39
C VAL A 114 0.55 -1.48 9.84
N THR A 115 -0.26 -2.52 10.08
CA THR A 115 -0.49 -3.06 11.42
C THR A 115 0.79 -3.58 12.06
N LEU A 116 1.65 -4.23 11.28
CA LEU A 116 2.93 -4.76 11.74
C LEU A 116 3.98 -3.65 11.95
N ASN A 117 3.85 -2.53 11.25
CA ASN A 117 4.83 -1.43 11.28
C ASN A 117 4.15 -0.05 11.42
N PRO A 118 3.34 0.19 12.46
CA PRO A 118 2.42 1.33 12.54
C PRO A 118 3.10 2.69 12.72
N LYS A 119 4.39 2.70 13.04
CA LYS A 119 5.20 3.93 13.15
C LYS A 119 5.92 4.30 11.85
N ARG A 120 5.98 3.38 10.91
CA ARG A 120 6.76 3.54 9.68
C ARG A 120 5.88 3.66 8.44
N PHE A 121 4.65 3.14 8.49
CA PHE A 121 3.77 3.10 7.34
C PHE A 121 2.38 3.67 7.62
N ILE A 122 1.87 4.39 6.62
CA ILE A 122 0.47 4.79 6.48
C ILE A 122 -0.04 4.10 5.22
N GLY A 123 -1.28 3.60 5.22
CA GLY A 123 -1.86 2.92 4.06
C GLY A 123 -2.93 3.75 3.37
N ILE A 124 -2.94 3.71 2.04
CA ILE A 124 -4.03 4.19 1.20
C ILE A 124 -4.63 3.01 0.47
N GLY A 125 -5.92 2.76 0.67
CA GLY A 125 -6.65 1.71 -0.02
C GLY A 125 -7.07 2.10 -1.43
N THR A 126 -7.41 1.08 -2.24
CA THR A 126 -8.02 1.23 -3.55
C THR A 126 -9.45 0.68 -3.54
N VAL A 127 -10.30 1.15 -4.46
CA VAL A 127 -11.69 0.73 -4.58
C VAL A 127 -12.03 0.44 -6.02
N PRO A 128 -13.03 -0.44 -6.31
CA PRO A 128 -13.42 -0.78 -7.68
C PRO A 128 -14.23 0.36 -8.32
N LEU A 129 -13.56 1.34 -8.93
CA LEU A 129 -14.18 2.55 -9.49
C LEU A 129 -15.15 2.26 -10.67
N GLN A 130 -15.15 1.04 -11.21
CA GLN A 130 -16.09 0.60 -12.24
C GLN A 130 -17.52 0.35 -11.70
N ASP A 131 -17.72 0.37 -10.38
CA ASP A 131 -19.03 0.20 -9.73
C ASP A 131 -19.10 1.04 -8.45
N ILE A 132 -19.97 2.03 -8.43
CA ILE A 132 -20.08 3.01 -7.36
C ILE A 132 -20.50 2.36 -6.03
N ASP A 133 -21.48 1.46 -6.08
CA ASP A 133 -22.01 0.82 -4.86
C ASP A 133 -20.96 -0.10 -4.21
N LEU A 134 -20.22 -0.84 -5.03
CA LEU A 134 -19.12 -1.67 -4.56
C LEU A 134 -17.95 -0.82 -4.04
N ALA A 135 -17.66 0.30 -4.68
CA ALA A 135 -16.64 1.23 -4.21
C ALA A 135 -17.00 1.81 -2.84
N ILE A 136 -18.23 2.24 -2.63
CA ILE A 136 -18.73 2.76 -1.35
C ILE A 136 -18.61 1.68 -0.26
N ARG A 137 -19.07 0.46 -0.52
CA ARG A 137 -18.97 -0.66 0.44
C ARG A 137 -17.52 -0.95 0.84
N GLU A 138 -16.60 -0.89 -0.12
CA GLU A 138 -15.18 -1.10 0.20
C GLU A 138 -14.59 0.07 0.98
N MET A 139 -14.96 1.32 0.68
CA MET A 139 -14.57 2.49 1.48
C MET A 139 -15.08 2.39 2.92
N GLU A 140 -16.35 1.97 3.13
CA GLU A 140 -16.90 1.72 4.45
C GLU A 140 -16.10 0.65 5.19
N ARG A 141 -15.79 -0.48 4.55
CA ARG A 141 -14.95 -1.54 5.12
C ARG A 141 -13.57 -1.01 5.53
N LEU A 142 -12.92 -0.25 4.67
CA LEU A 142 -11.61 0.36 4.94
C LEU A 142 -11.66 1.37 6.08
N SER A 143 -12.77 2.09 6.23
CA SER A 143 -12.95 3.03 7.33
C SER A 143 -12.90 2.37 8.71
N MET A 144 -13.16 1.09 8.79
CA MET A 144 -13.11 0.26 10.01
C MET A 144 -11.76 -0.44 10.18
N SER A 145 -10.85 -0.36 9.20
CA SER A 145 -9.57 -1.06 9.18
C SER A 145 -8.43 -0.22 9.79
N PRO A 146 -7.28 -0.83 10.12
CA PRO A 146 -6.08 -0.14 10.57
C PRO A 146 -5.51 0.89 9.59
N LEU A 147 -5.86 0.85 8.30
CA LEU A 147 -5.48 1.88 7.32
C LEU A 147 -5.88 3.29 7.77
N LYS A 148 -6.95 3.41 8.58
CA LYS A 148 -7.43 4.67 9.14
C LYS A 148 -6.59 5.17 10.34
N ARG A 149 -5.70 4.36 10.89
CA ARG A 149 -4.86 4.81 12.01
C ARG A 149 -3.76 5.71 11.44
N GLY A 150 -4.08 7.01 11.37
CA GLY A 150 -3.07 8.03 11.18
C GLY A 150 -1.92 7.87 12.18
N LEU A 151 -0.79 8.51 11.90
CA LEU A 151 0.37 8.57 12.79
C LEU A 151 -0.08 8.73 14.23
N PRO A 152 0.44 7.93 15.18
CA PRO A 152 0.17 8.17 16.57
C PRO A 152 0.66 9.58 16.89
N ASN A 153 -0.28 10.45 17.22
CA ASN A 153 0.05 11.78 17.70
C ASN A 153 0.79 11.56 19.03
N PRO A 154 2.05 11.97 19.19
CA PRO A 154 2.73 11.86 20.46
C PRO A 154 2.03 12.81 21.45
N GLY A 155 0.95 12.33 22.09
CA GLY A 155 0.17 13.05 23.13
C GLY A 155 -1.11 13.76 22.67
N GLY A 156 -1.63 13.53 21.46
CA GLY A 156 -2.87 14.13 20.97
C GLY A 156 -3.95 13.11 20.55
N PRO A 157 -5.23 13.54 20.43
CA PRO A 157 -6.28 12.69 19.88
C PRO A 157 -5.99 12.32 18.39
N PRO A 158 -6.49 11.18 17.89
CA PRO A 158 -6.23 10.74 16.52
C PRO A 158 -6.66 11.81 15.51
N VAL A 159 -5.76 12.12 14.57
CA VAL A 159 -6.05 13.05 13.48
C VAL A 159 -7.11 12.40 12.59
N ALA A 160 -8.31 12.97 12.56
CA ALA A 160 -9.31 12.61 11.59
C ALA A 160 -8.80 13.08 10.22
N LEU A 161 -8.65 12.16 9.25
CA LEU A 161 -8.47 12.53 7.85
C LEU A 161 -9.72 13.33 7.45
N SER A 162 -9.56 14.63 7.18
CA SER A 162 -10.64 15.45 6.67
C SER A 162 -11.07 14.90 5.31
N GLN A 163 -12.34 14.58 5.20
CA GLN A 163 -13.00 14.35 3.92
C GLN A 163 -13.03 15.70 3.18
N THR A 164 -12.29 15.81 2.11
CA THR A 164 -12.48 16.80 1.05
C THR A 164 -12.63 16.08 -0.26
#